data_7b4f2f59e5d646ce70d41a74a2a13c3f
#
_entry.id   7b4f2f59e5d646ce70d41a74a2a13c3f
#
_cell.length_a   1.000
_cell.length_b   1.000
_cell.length_c   1.000
_cell.angle_alpha   90.00
_cell.angle_beta   90.00
_cell.angle_gamma   90.00
#
_symmetry.space_group_name_H-M   'P 1'
#
loop_
_entity.id
_entity.type
_entity.pdbx_description
1 polymer ?
#
loop_
_entity_poly.entity_id
_entity_poly.type
_entity_poly.pdbx_seq_one_letter_code
_entity_poly.pdbx_strand_id
1 'polypeptide(L)'
;MEAINAWVKEQGFPSGQLSYEFSDPDTGKQQAILDLVWPNGIQEELSPPVAVLLNETAETIAIANRAGFRCFTSSEDFKNYVREELLVEANTFATA
;
A
#
# COMPACT_ATOMS: atom_id res chain seq x y z
N MET A 1 4.28 -11.73 -0.60
CA MET A 1 4.45 -10.27 -0.64
C MET A 1 5.64 -9.78 -1.45
N GLU A 2 6.72 -10.54 -1.46
CA GLU A 2 7.90 -10.15 -2.25
C GLU A 2 7.60 -10.04 -3.74
N ALA A 3 6.75 -10.91 -4.26
CA ALA A 3 6.37 -10.87 -5.68
C ALA A 3 5.60 -9.61 -6.03
N ILE A 4 4.70 -9.17 -5.14
CA ILE A 4 3.94 -7.94 -5.33
C ILE A 4 4.89 -6.73 -5.28
N ASN A 5 5.80 -6.73 -4.33
CA ASN A 5 6.77 -5.66 -4.18
C ASN A 5 7.68 -5.54 -5.41
N ALA A 6 8.15 -6.68 -5.92
CA ALA A 6 8.97 -6.73 -7.13
C ALA A 6 8.18 -6.23 -8.34
N TRP A 7 6.90 -6.60 -8.44
CA TRP A 7 6.05 -6.13 -9.54
C TRP A 7 5.89 -4.61 -9.52
N VAL A 8 5.72 -4.01 -8.33
CA VAL A 8 5.60 -2.55 -8.20
C VAL A 8 6.89 -1.86 -8.66
N LYS A 9 8.04 -2.42 -8.29
CA LYS A 9 9.34 -1.88 -8.74
C LYS A 9 9.48 -1.96 -10.25
N GLU A 10 8.99 -3.03 -10.88
CA GLU A 10 8.99 -3.17 -12.33
C GLU A 10 8.15 -2.09 -13.02
N GLN A 11 7.13 -1.57 -12.35
CA GLN A 11 6.31 -0.48 -12.87
C GLN A 11 6.96 0.89 -12.70
N GLY A 12 8.15 0.96 -12.08
CA GLY A 12 8.86 2.21 -11.89
C GLY A 12 8.55 2.91 -10.58
N PHE A 13 7.89 2.24 -9.64
CA PHE A 13 7.57 2.81 -8.33
C PHE A 13 8.50 2.30 -7.25
N PRO A 14 8.61 3.01 -6.12
CA PRO A 14 9.47 2.56 -5.03
C PRO A 14 8.96 1.27 -4.39
N SER A 15 9.86 0.51 -3.78
CA SER A 15 9.48 -0.69 -3.05
C SER A 15 8.83 -0.33 -1.72
N GLY A 16 7.84 -1.16 -1.31
CA GLY A 16 7.19 -1.02 -0.03
C GLY A 16 8.00 -1.66 1.09
N GLN A 17 7.53 -1.48 2.32
CA GLN A 17 8.14 -2.06 3.50
C GLN A 17 7.41 -3.34 3.88
N LEU A 18 8.16 -4.43 3.99
CA LEU A 18 7.63 -5.73 4.39
C LEU A 18 7.60 -5.84 5.90
N SER A 19 6.58 -6.53 6.43
CA SER A 19 6.43 -6.77 7.88
C SER A 19 6.53 -5.47 8.68
N TYR A 20 5.76 -4.48 8.28
CA TYR A 20 5.78 -3.15 8.89
C TYR A 20 5.09 -3.17 10.26
N GLU A 21 5.79 -2.77 11.29
CA GLU A 21 5.25 -2.67 12.64
C GLU A 21 4.50 -1.35 12.82
N PHE A 22 3.18 -1.45 12.98
CA PHE A 22 2.35 -0.29 13.23
C PHE A 22 2.11 -0.13 14.71
N SER A 23 2.50 1.01 15.26
CA SER A 23 2.35 1.31 16.68
C SER A 23 1.38 2.48 16.89
N ASP A 24 0.67 2.43 18.01
CA ASP A 24 -0.21 3.52 18.42
C ASP A 24 0.65 4.76 18.72
N PRO A 25 0.40 5.91 18.05
CA PRO A 25 1.19 7.11 18.29
C PRO A 25 1.01 7.69 19.70
N ASP A 26 -0.10 7.39 20.37
CA ASP A 26 -0.38 7.91 21.71
C ASP A 26 0.28 7.08 22.81
N THR A 27 0.30 5.77 22.67
CA THR A 27 0.81 4.86 23.71
C THR A 27 2.15 4.22 23.36
N GLY A 28 2.53 4.24 22.09
CA GLY A 28 3.73 3.57 21.61
C GLY A 28 3.62 2.06 21.55
N LYS A 29 2.45 1.50 21.84
CA LYS A 29 2.24 0.05 21.77
C LYS A 29 2.05 -0.43 20.36
N GLN A 30 2.71 -1.54 20.00
CA GLN A 30 2.50 -2.18 18.72
C GLN A 30 1.07 -2.69 18.63
N GLN A 31 0.33 -2.25 17.61
CA GLN A 31 -1.05 -2.67 17.38
C GLN A 31 -1.18 -3.76 16.35
N ALA A 32 -0.31 -3.76 15.34
CA ALA A 32 -0.40 -4.72 14.25
C ALA A 32 0.92 -4.80 13.49
N ILE A 33 1.12 -5.92 12.79
CA ILE A 33 2.19 -6.03 11.81
C ILE A 33 1.51 -6.11 10.44
N LEU A 34 1.82 -5.15 9.57
CA LEU A 34 1.23 -5.07 8.25
C LEU A 34 2.15 -5.74 7.22
N ASP A 35 1.56 -6.55 6.34
CA ASP A 35 2.34 -7.39 5.41
C ASP A 35 3.23 -6.57 4.47
N LEU A 36 2.68 -5.55 3.83
CA LEU A 36 3.40 -4.73 2.87
C LEU A 36 2.76 -3.35 2.85
N VAL A 37 3.56 -2.31 3.08
CA VAL A 37 3.03 -0.95 3.16
C VAL A 37 3.90 0.06 2.42
N TRP A 38 3.26 1.11 1.96
CA TRP A 38 3.90 2.33 1.48
C TRP A 38 3.43 3.47 2.37
N PRO A 39 4.13 3.77 3.48
CA PRO A 39 3.65 4.76 4.46
C PRO A 39 3.48 6.16 3.89
N ASN A 40 4.21 6.51 2.85
CA ASN A 40 4.12 7.81 2.19
C ASN A 40 3.44 7.72 0.82
N GLY A 41 2.77 6.60 0.55
CA GLY A 41 2.14 6.35 -0.72
C GLY A 41 3.10 5.76 -1.75
N ILE A 42 2.55 5.17 -2.81
CA ILE A 42 3.35 4.59 -3.89
C ILE A 42 3.98 5.70 -4.73
N GLN A 43 3.23 6.78 -4.96
CA GLN A 43 3.77 8.02 -5.53
C GLN A 43 3.87 9.01 -4.38
N GLU A 44 5.07 9.25 -3.87
CA GLU A 44 5.27 10.16 -2.75
C GLU A 44 4.59 11.51 -2.99
N GLU A 45 3.85 11.98 -1.98
CA GLU A 45 3.11 13.24 -1.99
C GLU A 45 1.92 13.29 -2.96
N LEU A 46 1.78 12.30 -3.85
CA LEU A 46 0.71 12.28 -4.84
C LEU A 46 -0.36 11.22 -4.59
N SER A 47 -0.06 10.23 -3.75
CA SER A 47 -1.02 9.18 -3.42
C SER A 47 -1.09 8.95 -1.91
N PRO A 48 -2.24 8.42 -1.41
CA PRO A 48 -2.37 8.14 0.02
C PRO A 48 -1.48 6.97 0.45
N PRO A 49 -1.21 6.83 1.75
CA PRO A 49 -0.53 5.64 2.27
C PRO A 49 -1.28 4.37 1.88
N VAL A 50 -0.55 3.32 1.52
CA VAL A 50 -1.13 2.08 1.02
C VAL A 50 -0.65 0.90 1.85
N ALA A 51 -1.55 -0.03 2.15
CA ALA A 51 -1.24 -1.29 2.82
C ALA A 51 -1.85 -2.45 2.03
N VAL A 52 -1.06 -3.49 1.77
CA VAL A 52 -1.53 -4.73 1.18
C VAL A 52 -1.57 -5.79 2.27
N LEU A 53 -2.75 -6.31 2.58
CA LEU A 53 -3.02 -7.17 3.73
C LEU A 53 -3.76 -8.43 3.24
N LEU A 54 -3.01 -9.41 2.75
CA LEU A 54 -3.62 -10.57 2.07
C LEU A 54 -4.17 -11.63 3.02
N ASN A 55 -3.55 -11.83 4.17
CA ASN A 55 -3.95 -12.86 5.11
C ASN A 55 -4.16 -12.33 6.53
N GLU A 56 -4.57 -11.09 6.63
CA GLU A 56 -4.73 -10.44 7.92
C GLU A 56 -6.17 -10.52 8.43
N THR A 57 -6.32 -10.35 9.75
CA THR A 57 -7.64 -10.35 10.38
C THR A 57 -8.38 -9.05 10.07
N ALA A 58 -9.71 -9.10 10.23
CA ALA A 58 -10.53 -7.89 10.08
C ALA A 58 -10.11 -6.79 11.05
N GLU A 59 -9.65 -7.15 12.25
CA GLU A 59 -9.15 -6.20 13.23
C GLU A 59 -7.91 -5.46 12.73
N THR A 60 -6.96 -6.18 12.16
CA THR A 60 -5.75 -5.57 11.58
C THR A 60 -6.09 -4.63 10.44
N ILE A 61 -7.01 -5.03 9.57
CA ILE A 61 -7.48 -4.21 8.46
C ILE A 61 -8.14 -2.93 8.99
N ALA A 62 -8.96 -3.04 10.03
CA ALA A 62 -9.62 -1.89 10.64
C ALA A 62 -8.61 -0.92 11.25
N ILE A 63 -7.57 -1.44 11.89
CA ILE A 63 -6.49 -0.62 12.46
C ILE A 63 -5.80 0.18 11.37
N ALA A 64 -5.44 -0.47 10.27
CA ALA A 64 -4.77 0.19 9.15
C ALA A 64 -5.66 1.24 8.50
N ASN A 65 -6.95 0.95 8.32
CA ASN A 65 -7.92 1.90 7.78
C ASN A 65 -8.02 3.15 8.66
N ARG A 66 -8.09 2.95 9.95
CA ARG A 66 -8.16 4.05 10.91
C ARG A 66 -6.93 4.93 10.90
N ALA A 67 -5.78 4.33 10.62
CA ALA A 67 -4.51 5.05 10.52
C ALA A 67 -4.35 5.83 9.21
N GLY A 68 -5.32 5.71 8.30
CA GLY A 68 -5.29 6.42 7.03
C GLY A 68 -4.71 5.64 5.87
N PHE A 69 -4.40 4.36 6.06
CA PHE A 69 -3.93 3.51 4.95
C PHE A 69 -5.07 3.10 4.04
N ARG A 70 -4.82 3.15 2.74
CA ARG A 70 -5.71 2.53 1.78
C ARG A 70 -5.37 1.04 1.74
N CYS A 71 -6.30 0.20 2.17
CA CYS A 71 -6.04 -1.23 2.36
C CYS A 71 -6.53 -2.06 1.18
N PHE A 72 -5.70 -2.99 0.74
CA PHE A 72 -6.04 -3.96 -0.29
C PHE A 72 -5.90 -5.36 0.29
N THR A 73 -6.95 -6.14 0.18
CA THR A 73 -6.99 -7.52 0.69
C THR A 73 -6.82 -8.57 -0.41
N SER A 74 -6.60 -8.11 -1.63
CA SER A 74 -6.40 -8.96 -2.82
C SER A 74 -5.27 -8.38 -3.65
N SER A 75 -4.36 -9.24 -4.11
CA SER A 75 -3.26 -8.79 -4.98
C SER A 75 -3.79 -8.24 -6.30
N GLU A 76 -4.88 -8.82 -6.81
CA GLU A 76 -5.49 -8.36 -8.05
C GLU A 76 -6.07 -6.95 -7.90
N ASP A 77 -6.79 -6.69 -6.80
CA ASP A 77 -7.34 -5.36 -6.54
C ASP A 77 -6.23 -4.31 -6.41
N PHE A 78 -5.15 -4.67 -5.74
CA PHE A 78 -4.00 -3.79 -5.60
C PHE A 78 -3.37 -3.48 -6.96
N LYS A 79 -3.16 -4.49 -7.78
CA LYS A 79 -2.59 -4.31 -9.12
C LYS A 79 -3.50 -3.47 -10.00
N ASN A 80 -4.81 -3.65 -9.89
CA ASN A 80 -5.77 -2.84 -10.62
C ASN A 80 -5.71 -1.37 -10.19
N TYR A 81 -5.56 -1.11 -8.90
CA TYR A 81 -5.38 0.24 -8.39
C TYR A 81 -4.15 0.91 -9.03
N VAL A 82 -3.02 0.21 -9.05
CA VAL A 82 -1.80 0.75 -9.64
C VAL A 82 -2.00 1.04 -11.12
N ARG A 83 -2.59 0.10 -11.85
CA ARG A 83 -2.82 0.27 -13.30
C ARG A 83 -3.79 1.39 -13.61
N GLU A 84 -4.90 1.46 -12.88
CA GLU A 84 -5.99 2.38 -13.19
C GLU A 84 -5.79 3.78 -12.64
N GLU A 85 -5.18 3.91 -11.48
CA GLU A 85 -5.03 5.21 -10.84
C GLU A 85 -3.65 5.83 -10.97
N LEU A 86 -2.61 5.01 -11.08
CA LEU A 86 -1.25 5.51 -11.16
C LEU A 86 -0.69 5.46 -12.58
N LEU A 87 -0.84 4.33 -13.26
CA LEU A 87 -0.27 4.18 -14.62
C LEU A 87 -1.12 4.82 -15.70
N VAL A 88 -2.44 4.85 -15.52
CA VAL A 88 -3.35 5.48 -16.49
C VAL A 88 -3.09 6.98 -16.60
N GLU A 89 -2.83 7.65 -15.49
CA GLU A 89 -2.49 9.08 -15.53
C GLU A 89 -1.24 9.33 -16.36
N ALA A 90 -0.21 8.51 -16.17
CA ALA A 90 1.02 8.62 -16.95
C ALA A 90 0.74 8.39 -18.44
N ASN A 91 -0.11 7.43 -18.77
CA ASN A 91 -0.48 7.17 -20.17
C ASN A 91 -1.27 8.31 -20.79
N THR A 92 -2.15 8.94 -20.00
CA THR A 92 -2.93 10.08 -20.46
C THR A 92 -2.02 11.24 -20.85
N PHE A 93 -1.01 11.51 -20.08
CA PHE A 93 -0.02 12.53 -20.40
C PHE A 93 0.79 12.17 -21.65
N ALA A 94 1.11 10.91 -21.81
CA ALA A 94 1.88 10.46 -22.95
C ALA A 94 1.10 10.56 -24.26
N THR A 95 -0.22 10.49 -24.21
CA THR A 95 -1.08 10.55 -25.40
C THR A 95 -1.58 11.97 -25.71
N ALA A 96 -1.43 12.83 -24.77
CA ALA A 96 -1.84 14.21 -24.97
C ALA A 96 -0.72 15.04 -25.58
#